data_3ffed6c3e39166e302ebffb22b4433a3
#
_entry.id   3ffed6c3e39166e302ebffb22b4433a3
#
_cell.length_a   1.000
_cell.length_b   1.000
_cell.length_c   1.000
_cell.angle_alpha   90.00
_cell.angle_beta   90.00
_cell.angle_gamma   90.00
#
_symmetry.space_group_name_H-M   'P 1'
#
loop_
_entity.id
_entity.type
_entity.pdbx_description
1 polymer ?
#
loop_
_entity_poly.entity_id
_entity_poly.type
_entity_poly.pdbx_seq_one_letter_code
_entity_poly.pdbx_strand_id
1 'polypeptide(L)'
;MNFRKICLCFGIGFCLMSCAKKDTITINPTTNITPSNLQEPEFLTNFQFYEKNVDAMNEYGLFNELGFLPTGYRLIGYQVFKNNAGIQILYENGSEIITFRQSKTIPSEKLSGDNNNYSSMIENVGGDDITLKIKDDKIYVAMWKKNNNNYCLMFSEGIDKETFKKIYKEII
;
A
#
# COMPACT_ATOMS: atom_id res chain seq x y z
N MET A 1 -59.25 15.37 44.84
CA MET A 1 -58.76 15.35 46.22
C MET A 1 -57.35 14.71 46.17
N ASN A 2 -56.40 15.40 46.74
CA ASN A 2 -54.99 15.09 46.99
C ASN A 2 -53.94 15.34 45.86
N PHE A 3 -53.39 16.50 46.00
CA PHE A 3 -52.06 16.94 45.61
C PHE A 3 -50.96 16.07 46.21
N ARG A 4 -49.92 15.78 45.43
CA ARG A 4 -48.55 15.74 45.96
C ARG A 4 -47.57 16.25 44.94
N LYS A 5 -46.99 17.39 45.32
CA LYS A 5 -45.80 18.01 44.75
C LYS A 5 -44.57 17.12 44.97
N ILE A 6 -43.70 16.97 44.03
CA ILE A 6 -42.30 16.60 44.29
C ILE A 6 -41.40 17.37 43.31
N CYS A 7 -40.67 18.23 43.91
CA CYS A 7 -39.38 18.85 43.66
C CYS A 7 -38.68 18.72 42.29
N LEU A 8 -38.45 19.90 41.76
CA LEU A 8 -37.35 20.24 40.85
C LEU A 8 -36.00 19.93 41.51
N CYS A 9 -35.16 19.14 40.83
CA CYS A 9 -33.73 19.19 41.01
C CYS A 9 -33.10 19.69 39.71
N PHE A 10 -32.63 20.92 39.75
CA PHE A 10 -31.72 21.50 38.76
C PHE A 10 -30.38 20.80 38.88
N GLY A 11 -30.06 19.95 37.90
CA GLY A 11 -28.73 19.41 37.69
C GLY A 11 -28.09 20.16 36.53
N ILE A 12 -27.27 21.12 36.84
CA ILE A 12 -26.40 21.79 35.87
C ILE A 12 -25.33 20.77 35.47
N GLY A 13 -25.56 20.02 34.37
CA GLY A 13 -24.56 19.16 33.75
C GLY A 13 -23.62 19.98 32.89
N PHE A 14 -22.44 20.21 33.41
CA PHE A 14 -21.31 20.74 32.64
C PHE A 14 -21.00 19.77 31.48
N CYS A 15 -21.38 20.16 30.26
CA CYS A 15 -20.85 19.54 29.06
C CYS A 15 -19.38 19.94 28.95
N LEU A 16 -18.50 19.05 29.43
CA LEU A 16 -17.10 19.08 29.05
C LEU A 16 -17.06 18.68 27.57
N MET A 17 -16.92 19.66 26.68
CA MET A 17 -16.46 19.43 25.32
C MET A 17 -15.06 18.85 25.41
N SER A 18 -14.99 17.53 25.37
CA SER A 18 -13.74 16.82 25.09
C SER A 18 -13.40 17.10 23.63
N CYS A 19 -12.52 18.08 23.42
CA CYS A 19 -11.80 18.18 22.16
C CYS A 19 -10.97 16.90 22.02
N ALA A 20 -11.47 15.94 21.27
CA ALA A 20 -10.67 14.82 20.81
C ALA A 20 -9.55 15.42 19.96
N LYS A 21 -8.36 15.50 20.53
CA LYS A 21 -7.13 15.68 19.75
C LYS A 21 -7.09 14.55 18.75
N LYS A 22 -7.08 14.91 17.49
CA LYS A 22 -6.80 14.03 16.38
C LYS A 22 -5.33 13.63 16.53
N ASP A 23 -5.07 12.54 17.22
CA ASP A 23 -3.73 11.96 17.28
C ASP A 23 -3.36 11.56 15.86
N THR A 24 -2.53 12.37 15.25
CA THR A 24 -1.85 12.00 14.01
C THR A 24 -0.93 10.86 14.39
N ILE A 25 -1.36 9.63 14.12
CA ILE A 25 -0.51 8.45 14.24
C ILE A 25 0.54 8.60 13.15
N THR A 26 1.68 9.15 13.53
CA THR A 26 2.89 9.08 12.71
C THR A 26 3.37 7.63 12.83
N ILE A 27 2.90 6.77 11.93
CA ILE A 27 3.46 5.44 11.77
C ILE A 27 4.83 5.67 11.14
N ASN A 28 5.87 5.77 11.97
CA ASN A 28 7.22 5.58 11.50
C ASN A 28 7.35 4.11 11.10
N PRO A 29 7.58 3.80 9.83
CA PRO A 29 7.93 2.44 9.43
C PRO A 29 9.38 2.17 9.87
N THR A 30 9.59 1.93 11.17
CA THR A 30 10.86 1.44 11.67
C THR A 30 10.80 -0.08 11.64
N THR A 31 10.79 -0.67 10.48
CA THR A 31 11.34 -1.99 10.27
C THR A 31 12.80 -1.78 9.87
N ASN A 32 13.68 -1.84 10.85
CA ASN A 32 15.12 -1.97 10.62
C ASN A 32 15.40 -3.31 9.95
N ILE A 33 15.15 -3.39 8.65
CA ILE A 33 15.83 -4.33 7.79
C ILE A 33 17.01 -3.52 7.27
N THR A 34 18.15 -3.69 7.89
CA THR A 34 19.41 -3.13 7.43
C THR A 34 19.86 -3.93 6.19
N PRO A 35 19.66 -3.41 4.99
CA PRO A 35 20.47 -3.80 3.86
C PRO A 35 21.53 -2.72 3.67
N SER A 36 22.73 -3.20 3.43
CA SER A 36 23.88 -2.45 2.97
C SER A 36 23.54 -1.27 2.07
N ASN A 37 23.83 -0.05 2.54
CA ASN A 37 24.24 1.17 1.81
C ASN A 37 23.64 1.43 0.40
N LEU A 38 22.32 1.29 0.21
CA LEU A 38 21.66 1.71 -1.01
C LEU A 38 20.54 2.69 -0.64
N GLN A 39 20.77 3.94 -0.96
CA GLN A 39 19.81 5.02 -0.74
C GLN A 39 18.57 4.73 -1.60
N GLU A 40 17.43 4.54 -0.94
CA GLU A 40 16.15 4.45 -1.66
C GLU A 40 15.98 5.69 -2.56
N PRO A 41 15.43 5.53 -3.76
CA PRO A 41 15.13 6.68 -4.62
C PRO A 41 14.30 7.70 -3.86
N GLU A 42 14.68 8.97 -3.93
CA GLU A 42 14.05 10.08 -3.17
C GLU A 42 12.51 10.13 -3.31
N PHE A 43 11.97 9.72 -4.46
CA PHE A 43 10.52 9.69 -4.69
C PHE A 43 9.80 8.62 -3.84
N LEU A 44 10.50 7.59 -3.36
CA LEU A 44 9.93 6.54 -2.50
C LEU A 44 9.90 6.95 -1.02
N THR A 45 10.65 7.98 -0.64
CA THR A 45 10.74 8.45 0.75
C THR A 45 9.84 9.64 1.05
N ASN A 46 9.26 10.26 0.02
CA ASN A 46 8.42 11.45 0.16
C ASN A 46 7.03 11.20 -0.42
N PHE A 47 6.11 10.78 0.44
CA PHE A 47 4.73 10.41 0.08
C PHE A 47 3.72 10.93 1.11
N GLN A 48 2.44 11.00 0.71
CA GLN A 48 1.31 11.22 1.60
C GLN A 48 0.50 9.94 1.73
N PHE A 49 0.18 9.56 2.97
CA PHE A 49 -0.59 8.35 3.27
C PHE A 49 -2.09 8.63 3.30
N TYR A 50 -2.87 7.70 2.75
CA TYR A 50 -4.32 7.69 2.74
C TYR A 50 -4.85 6.31 3.15
N GLU A 51 -5.82 6.29 4.06
CA GLU A 51 -6.49 5.04 4.46
C GLU A 51 -7.57 4.61 3.45
N LYS A 52 -8.15 5.57 2.74
CA LYS A 52 -9.28 5.32 1.83
C LYS A 52 -8.86 5.51 0.37
N ASN A 53 -9.37 4.61 -0.46
CA ASN A 53 -9.19 4.66 -1.92
C ASN A 53 -9.63 6.02 -2.50
N VAL A 54 -10.83 6.51 -2.11
CA VAL A 54 -11.38 7.76 -2.65
C VAL A 54 -10.46 8.97 -2.38
N ASP A 55 -9.81 9.02 -1.23
CA ASP A 55 -8.92 10.13 -0.88
C ASP A 55 -7.63 10.06 -1.71
N ALA A 56 -7.08 8.85 -1.90
CA ALA A 56 -5.94 8.61 -2.78
C ALA A 56 -6.27 8.88 -4.25
N MET A 57 -7.48 8.51 -4.72
CA MET A 57 -7.95 8.82 -6.08
C MET A 57 -8.11 10.32 -6.32
N ASN A 58 -8.57 11.08 -5.34
CA ASN A 58 -8.69 12.54 -5.45
C ASN A 58 -7.32 13.20 -5.64
N GLU A 59 -6.27 12.63 -5.06
CA GLU A 59 -4.90 13.15 -5.15
C GLU A 59 -4.19 12.66 -6.42
N TYR A 60 -4.17 11.34 -6.64
CA TYR A 60 -3.39 10.72 -7.73
C TYR A 60 -4.15 10.58 -9.05
N GLY A 61 -5.46 10.37 -8.99
CA GLY A 61 -6.31 9.97 -10.10
C GLY A 61 -6.58 8.46 -10.10
N LEU A 62 -7.04 7.94 -11.23
CA LEU A 62 -7.37 6.51 -11.36
C LEU A 62 -6.13 5.63 -11.31
N PHE A 63 -6.22 4.56 -10.55
CA PHE A 63 -5.20 3.51 -10.41
C PHE A 63 -5.85 2.12 -10.29
N ASN A 64 -5.04 1.09 -10.45
CA ASN A 64 -5.48 -0.30 -10.28
C ASN A 64 -5.22 -0.79 -8.85
N GLU A 65 -6.04 -1.71 -8.39
CA GLU A 65 -5.87 -2.46 -7.14
C GLU A 65 -5.66 -3.94 -7.43
N LEU A 66 -5.30 -4.72 -6.41
CA LEU A 66 -5.25 -6.17 -6.50
C LEU A 66 -6.64 -6.74 -6.22
N GLY A 67 -7.29 -7.33 -7.23
CA GLY A 67 -8.59 -7.99 -7.08
C GLY A 67 -8.50 -9.33 -6.36
N PHE A 68 -7.32 -9.93 -6.31
CA PHE A 68 -7.03 -11.15 -5.55
C PHE A 68 -5.86 -10.92 -4.58
N LEU A 69 -6.06 -11.32 -3.32
CA LEU A 69 -5.03 -11.37 -2.29
C LEU A 69 -4.92 -12.80 -1.74
N PRO A 70 -3.70 -13.30 -1.48
CA PRO A 70 -3.54 -14.55 -0.74
C PRO A 70 -4.22 -14.47 0.64
N THR A 71 -4.61 -15.63 1.17
CA THR A 71 -5.29 -15.71 2.47
C THR A 71 -4.49 -15.03 3.58
N GLY A 72 -5.16 -14.22 4.38
CA GLY A 72 -4.58 -13.51 5.53
C GLY A 72 -4.07 -12.10 5.21
N TYR A 73 -3.88 -11.75 3.94
CA TYR A 73 -3.51 -10.38 3.59
C TYR A 73 -4.70 -9.42 3.66
N ARG A 74 -4.45 -8.22 4.16
CA ARG A 74 -5.42 -7.12 4.19
C ARG A 74 -4.78 -5.83 3.70
N LEU A 75 -5.59 -4.94 3.15
CA LEU A 75 -5.16 -3.60 2.75
C LEU A 75 -4.77 -2.79 3.99
N ILE A 76 -3.59 -2.14 3.94
CA ILE A 76 -3.15 -1.15 4.93
C ILE A 76 -3.57 0.25 4.50
N GLY A 77 -3.32 0.60 3.24
CA GLY A 77 -3.62 1.91 2.69
C GLY A 77 -2.80 2.26 1.45
N TYR A 78 -2.83 3.53 1.11
CA TYR A 78 -2.29 4.10 -0.11
C TYR A 78 -1.24 5.17 0.21
N GLN A 79 -0.18 5.21 -0.57
CA GLN A 79 0.87 6.23 -0.47
C GLN A 79 1.03 6.89 -1.82
N VAL A 80 0.63 8.15 -1.94
CA VAL A 80 0.81 8.95 -3.15
C VAL A 80 2.16 9.64 -3.07
N PHE A 81 3.03 9.42 -4.06
CA PHE A 81 4.35 10.02 -4.14
C PHE A 81 4.24 11.51 -4.44
N LYS A 82 5.21 12.29 -3.96
CA LYS A 82 5.29 13.72 -4.20
C LYS A 82 5.12 14.07 -5.68
N ASN A 83 4.40 15.16 -5.94
CA ASN A 83 4.06 15.64 -7.29
C ASN A 83 3.24 14.61 -8.11
N ASN A 84 2.51 13.72 -7.45
CA ASN A 84 1.69 12.68 -8.08
C ASN A 84 2.49 11.80 -9.05
N ALA A 85 3.80 11.61 -8.78
CA ALA A 85 4.70 10.85 -9.64
C ALA A 85 4.33 9.36 -9.70
N GLY A 86 3.63 8.85 -8.68
CA GLY A 86 3.17 7.48 -8.60
C GLY A 86 2.35 7.23 -7.35
N ILE A 87 1.82 6.03 -7.25
CA ILE A 87 1.09 5.53 -6.08
C ILE A 87 1.62 4.17 -5.66
N GLN A 88 1.64 3.93 -4.36
CA GLN A 88 1.93 2.65 -3.74
C GLN A 88 0.74 2.21 -2.90
N ILE A 89 0.36 0.95 -3.04
CA ILE A 89 -0.69 0.30 -2.25
C ILE A 89 -0.02 -0.78 -1.42
N LEU A 90 -0.34 -0.82 -0.14
CA LEU A 90 0.27 -1.71 0.82
C LEU A 90 -0.75 -2.71 1.36
N TYR A 91 -0.36 -3.98 1.36
CA TYR A 91 -1.12 -5.08 1.96
C TYR A 91 -0.21 -5.83 2.93
N GLU A 92 -0.77 -6.28 4.06
CA GLU A 92 -0.03 -7.00 5.10
C GLU A 92 -0.68 -8.31 5.53
N ASN A 93 0.14 -9.26 5.95
CA ASN A 93 -0.24 -10.46 6.67
C ASN A 93 0.81 -10.73 7.77
N GLY A 94 0.55 -10.26 8.98
CA GLY A 94 1.56 -10.27 10.06
C GLY A 94 2.77 -9.40 9.70
N SER A 95 3.94 -10.01 9.53
CA SER A 95 5.18 -9.33 9.10
C SER A 95 5.38 -9.31 7.59
N GLU A 96 4.56 -10.04 6.84
CA GLU A 96 4.68 -10.12 5.39
C GLU A 96 3.98 -8.92 4.73
N ILE A 97 4.63 -8.33 3.72
CA ILE A 97 4.12 -7.17 2.99
C ILE A 97 4.08 -7.47 1.50
N ILE A 98 2.94 -7.14 0.89
CA ILE A 98 2.83 -6.98 -0.56
C ILE A 98 2.76 -5.48 -0.85
N THR A 99 3.64 -5.03 -1.74
CA THR A 99 3.68 -3.63 -2.18
C THR A 99 3.36 -3.57 -3.66
N PHE A 100 2.31 -2.86 -4.04
CA PHE A 100 1.92 -2.64 -5.44
C PHE A 100 2.11 -1.18 -5.82
N ARG A 101 3.02 -0.90 -6.75
CA ARG A 101 3.35 0.45 -7.22
C ARG A 101 2.94 0.66 -8.65
N GLN A 102 2.48 1.87 -8.95
CA GLN A 102 2.06 2.29 -10.28
C GLN A 102 2.55 3.70 -10.56
N SER A 103 2.94 3.96 -11.81
CA SER A 103 3.33 5.30 -12.27
C SER A 103 3.20 5.42 -13.78
N LYS A 104 2.81 6.61 -14.25
CA LYS A 104 2.86 6.98 -15.66
C LYS A 104 4.24 7.53 -16.08
N THR A 105 5.00 8.02 -15.13
CA THR A 105 6.23 8.78 -15.38
C THR A 105 7.49 8.06 -14.93
N ILE A 106 7.42 7.22 -13.89
CA ILE A 106 8.56 6.49 -13.35
C ILE A 106 8.63 5.12 -14.04
N PRO A 107 9.73 4.76 -14.71
CA PRO A 107 9.90 3.44 -15.31
C PRO A 107 9.76 2.30 -14.29
N SER A 108 9.25 1.15 -14.72
CA SER A 108 8.98 -0.01 -13.85
C SER A 108 10.22 -0.50 -13.08
N GLU A 109 11.39 -0.46 -13.73
CA GLU A 109 12.67 -0.85 -13.13
C GLU A 109 13.07 0.06 -11.95
N LYS A 110 12.73 1.35 -12.05
CA LYS A 110 12.97 2.32 -10.97
C LYS A 110 11.91 2.26 -9.88
N LEU A 111 10.69 1.84 -10.21
CA LEU A 111 9.61 1.70 -9.23
C LEU A 111 9.92 0.66 -8.16
N SER A 112 10.70 -0.38 -8.45
CA SER A 112 11.03 -1.39 -7.44
C SER A 112 11.82 -0.79 -6.28
N GLY A 113 12.75 0.13 -6.56
CA GLY A 113 13.70 0.61 -5.56
C GLY A 113 14.56 -0.49 -4.95
N ASP A 114 14.41 -1.73 -5.46
CA ASP A 114 15.05 -2.91 -4.92
C ASP A 114 16.37 -3.19 -5.63
N ASN A 115 17.42 -3.26 -4.83
CA ASN A 115 18.79 -3.49 -5.28
C ASN A 115 19.36 -4.84 -4.82
N ASN A 116 18.50 -5.76 -4.38
CA ASN A 116 18.94 -7.08 -3.96
C ASN A 116 19.43 -7.92 -5.15
N ASN A 117 20.35 -8.85 -4.87
CA ASN A 117 20.86 -9.81 -5.85
C ASN A 117 19.83 -10.92 -6.10
N TYR A 118 18.99 -10.73 -7.10
CA TYR A 118 18.06 -11.73 -7.61
C TYR A 118 18.48 -12.20 -9.00
N SER A 119 18.11 -13.42 -9.36
CA SER A 119 18.09 -13.85 -10.76
C SER A 119 16.94 -13.11 -11.45
N SER A 120 17.18 -12.64 -12.67
CA SER A 120 16.15 -11.94 -13.46
C SER A 120 15.76 -12.78 -14.67
N MET A 121 14.46 -12.88 -14.93
CA MET A 121 13.92 -13.51 -16.14
C MET A 121 12.74 -12.71 -16.67
N ILE A 122 12.47 -12.86 -17.96
CA ILE A 122 11.25 -12.31 -18.59
C ILE A 122 10.29 -13.47 -18.83
N GLU A 123 9.04 -13.29 -18.41
CA GLU A 123 7.96 -14.23 -18.65
C GLU A 123 6.77 -13.52 -19.31
N ASN A 124 6.18 -14.15 -20.32
CA ASN A 124 4.93 -13.65 -20.89
C ASN A 124 3.75 -14.20 -20.10
N VAL A 125 2.96 -13.32 -19.50
CA VAL A 125 1.74 -13.68 -18.75
C VAL A 125 0.57 -12.87 -19.29
N GLY A 126 -0.39 -13.56 -19.88
CA GLY A 126 -1.59 -12.91 -20.42
C GLY A 126 -1.34 -11.95 -21.58
N GLY A 127 -0.20 -12.10 -22.29
CA GLY A 127 0.20 -11.24 -23.40
C GLY A 127 1.12 -10.09 -23.01
N ASP A 128 1.37 -9.87 -21.72
CA ASP A 128 2.30 -8.86 -21.22
C ASP A 128 3.66 -9.50 -20.86
N ASP A 129 4.75 -8.86 -21.24
CA ASP A 129 6.11 -9.26 -20.86
C ASP A 129 6.43 -8.72 -19.47
N ILE A 130 6.63 -9.62 -18.52
CA ILE A 130 6.89 -9.31 -17.13
C ILE A 130 8.32 -9.65 -16.77
N THR A 131 9.08 -8.68 -16.28
CA THR A 131 10.40 -8.94 -15.68
C THR A 131 10.21 -9.42 -14.26
N LEU A 132 10.65 -10.64 -13.97
CA LEU A 132 10.58 -11.25 -12.65
C LEU A 132 11.97 -11.27 -12.02
N LYS A 133 12.08 -10.89 -10.75
CA LYS A 133 13.25 -11.09 -9.91
C LYS A 133 12.99 -12.24 -8.94
N ILE A 134 13.82 -13.29 -9.05
CA ILE A 134 13.58 -14.59 -8.42
C ILE A 134 14.78 -14.96 -7.54
N LYS A 135 14.47 -15.57 -6.40
CA LYS A 135 15.41 -16.21 -5.49
C LYS A 135 14.75 -17.42 -4.84
N ASP A 136 15.45 -18.54 -4.78
CA ASP A 136 14.98 -19.80 -4.17
C ASP A 136 13.57 -20.21 -4.72
N ASP A 137 13.40 -20.15 -6.05
CA ASP A 137 12.16 -20.44 -6.79
C ASP A 137 10.95 -19.56 -6.42
N LYS A 138 11.17 -18.50 -5.64
CA LYS A 138 10.15 -17.51 -5.30
C LYS A 138 10.35 -16.21 -6.07
N ILE A 139 9.24 -15.57 -6.45
CA ILE A 139 9.20 -14.25 -7.06
C ILE A 139 9.17 -13.22 -5.94
N TYR A 140 10.14 -12.32 -5.91
CA TYR A 140 10.21 -11.19 -4.97
C TYR A 140 9.77 -9.88 -5.61
N VAL A 141 10.05 -9.71 -6.92
CA VAL A 141 9.65 -8.51 -7.65
C VAL A 141 9.15 -8.90 -9.03
N ALA A 142 8.04 -8.30 -9.45
CA ALA A 142 7.52 -8.38 -10.79
C ALA A 142 7.31 -6.96 -11.35
N MET A 143 7.82 -6.70 -12.55
CA MET A 143 7.78 -5.38 -13.17
C MET A 143 7.28 -5.51 -14.62
N TRP A 144 6.36 -4.63 -15.00
CA TRP A 144 5.83 -4.60 -16.38
C TRP A 144 5.33 -3.21 -16.77
N LYS A 145 5.07 -3.05 -18.05
CA LYS A 145 4.40 -1.88 -18.60
C LYS A 145 3.14 -2.32 -19.35
N LYS A 146 2.03 -1.64 -19.10
CA LYS A 146 0.76 -1.88 -19.78
C LYS A 146 -0.04 -0.57 -19.91
N ASN A 147 -0.63 -0.33 -21.10
CA ASN A 147 -1.46 0.86 -21.34
C ASN A 147 -0.83 2.18 -20.89
N ASN A 148 0.46 2.36 -21.17
CA ASN A 148 1.25 3.52 -20.80
C ASN A 148 1.48 3.72 -19.29
N ASN A 149 1.11 2.75 -18.45
CA ASN A 149 1.44 2.70 -17.03
C ASN A 149 2.59 1.73 -16.78
N ASN A 150 3.45 2.09 -15.85
CA ASN A 150 4.51 1.24 -15.32
C ASN A 150 4.05 0.67 -13.99
N TYR A 151 4.31 -0.59 -13.77
CA TYR A 151 3.87 -1.35 -12.59
C TYR A 151 5.05 -2.07 -11.95
N CYS A 152 4.99 -2.16 -10.63
CA CYS A 152 5.91 -2.98 -9.85
C CYS A 152 5.15 -3.62 -8.69
N LEU A 153 5.26 -4.93 -8.57
CA LEU A 153 4.68 -5.71 -7.48
C LEU A 153 5.81 -6.39 -6.72
N MET A 154 5.86 -6.20 -5.41
CA MET A 154 6.93 -6.69 -4.55
C MET A 154 6.36 -7.50 -3.39
N PHE A 155 7.09 -8.55 -2.99
CA PHE A 155 6.72 -9.49 -1.95
C PHE A 155 7.89 -9.64 -0.97
N SER A 156 7.69 -9.27 0.30
CA SER A 156 8.76 -9.31 1.31
C SER A 156 9.34 -10.71 1.54
N GLU A 157 8.51 -11.74 1.45
CA GLU A 157 8.90 -13.15 1.67
C GLU A 157 8.93 -13.98 0.37
N GLY A 158 8.76 -13.30 -0.76
CA GLY A 158 8.61 -13.95 -2.05
C GLY A 158 7.32 -14.77 -2.15
N ILE A 159 6.90 -15.06 -3.37
CA ILE A 159 5.66 -15.79 -3.66
C ILE A 159 5.90 -16.83 -4.75
N ASP A 160 5.14 -17.93 -4.74
CA ASP A 160 5.20 -18.91 -5.81
C ASP A 160 4.57 -18.39 -7.11
N LYS A 161 4.98 -18.99 -8.22
CA LYS A 161 4.59 -18.57 -9.56
C LYS A 161 3.08 -18.66 -9.83
N GLU A 162 2.42 -19.66 -9.29
CA GLU A 162 0.98 -19.87 -9.52
C GLU A 162 0.14 -18.82 -8.76
N THR A 163 0.54 -18.49 -7.54
CA THR A 163 -0.09 -17.43 -6.76
C THR A 163 0.15 -16.06 -7.39
N PHE A 164 1.38 -15.79 -7.88
CA PHE A 164 1.68 -14.58 -8.64
C PHE A 164 0.76 -14.43 -9.86
N LYS A 165 0.58 -15.49 -10.67
CA LYS A 165 -0.30 -15.47 -11.84
C LYS A 165 -1.76 -15.18 -11.48
N LYS A 166 -2.24 -15.68 -10.34
CA LYS A 166 -3.60 -15.36 -9.86
C LYS A 166 -3.72 -13.89 -9.51
N ILE A 167 -2.77 -13.33 -8.75
CA ILE A 167 -2.73 -11.90 -8.41
C ILE A 167 -2.72 -11.07 -9.69
N TYR A 168 -1.81 -11.39 -10.62
CA TYR A 168 -1.65 -10.61 -11.86
C TYR A 168 -2.93 -10.56 -12.71
N LYS A 169 -3.65 -11.69 -12.83
CA LYS A 169 -4.89 -11.78 -13.60
C LYS A 169 -6.04 -10.94 -13.05
N GLU A 170 -6.03 -10.68 -11.76
CA GLU A 170 -7.08 -9.97 -11.03
C GLU A 170 -6.66 -8.53 -10.65
N ILE A 171 -5.72 -7.94 -11.40
CA ILE A 171 -5.41 -6.51 -11.26
C ILE A 171 -6.50 -5.71 -11.99
N ILE A 172 -7.26 -4.94 -11.22
CA ILE A 172 -8.43 -4.16 -11.65
C ILE A 172 -8.10 -2.67 -11.68
#